data_9c93cf50469c6e27eb0913ec486b9be8
#
_entry.id   9c93cf50469c6e27eb0913ec486b9be8
#
_cell.length_a   1.000
_cell.length_b   1.000
_cell.length_c   1.000
_cell.angle_alpha   90.00
_cell.angle_beta   90.00
_cell.angle_gamma   90.00
#
_symmetry.space_group_name_H-M   'P 1'
#
loop_
_entity.id
_entity.type
_entity.pdbx_description
1 polymer ?
#
loop_
_entity_poly.entity_id
_entity_poly.type
_entity_poly.pdbx_seq_one_letter_code
_entity_poly.pdbx_strand_id
1 'polypeptide(L)'
;LRRLEIETEAQISFRQEQVEIEGLDEFDPLEMDRYSQFQQISKSLVESASDLKDLKITLKDKTRDIETLLLQQARVNTEMQEGLMRTRTVPLSRAIVPRLRRTIRQVSGELDKPVSFTIGSAEGELDRSVIERMAVPLEHVIRNAIDHGIETTAHRKKSGKPESGSIHLDINREGGDVVIRLSDDGKGIDVDAVKKKALALGLIKKGDELSDDEIKQFIMSAGFSTAAKITQISEVIQSSCLVHKEMT
;
A
#
# COMPACT_ATOMS: atom_id res chain seq x y z
N LEU A 1 38.19 -18.12 -37.17
CA LEU A 1 37.64 -18.79 -38.31
C LEU A 1 38.21 -18.22 -39.60
N ARG A 2 38.03 -16.97 -39.94
CA ARG A 2 38.56 -16.30 -41.14
C ARG A 2 40.09 -16.47 -41.31
N ARG A 3 40.81 -16.54 -40.18
CA ARG A 3 42.27 -16.78 -40.17
C ARG A 3 42.60 -18.25 -40.50
N LEU A 4 41.77 -19.16 -40.08
CA LEU A 4 41.89 -20.60 -40.39
C LEU A 4 41.55 -20.89 -41.85
N GLU A 5 40.54 -20.21 -42.44
CA GLU A 5 40.23 -20.27 -43.88
C GLU A 5 41.41 -19.76 -44.69
N ILE A 6 41.94 -18.59 -44.38
CA ILE A 6 43.07 -17.98 -45.09
C ILE A 6 44.31 -18.86 -45.00
N GLU A 7 44.58 -19.47 -43.84
CA GLU A 7 45.74 -20.29 -43.58
C GLU A 7 45.66 -21.65 -44.30
N THR A 8 44.42 -22.24 -44.35
CA THR A 8 44.18 -23.46 -45.11
C THR A 8 44.25 -23.22 -46.63
N GLU A 9 43.66 -22.12 -47.14
CA GLU A 9 43.78 -21.73 -48.55
C GLU A 9 45.24 -21.45 -48.95
N ALA A 10 45.99 -20.72 -48.13
CA ALA A 10 47.41 -20.43 -48.38
C ALA A 10 48.27 -21.72 -48.39
N GLN A 11 48.01 -22.67 -47.47
CA GLN A 11 48.73 -23.94 -47.48
C GLN A 11 48.44 -24.81 -48.69
N ILE A 12 47.17 -24.78 -49.15
CA ILE A 12 46.73 -25.51 -50.33
C ILE A 12 47.36 -24.91 -51.58
N SER A 13 47.30 -23.59 -51.76
CA SER A 13 47.95 -22.91 -52.89
C SER A 13 49.45 -23.11 -52.93
N PHE A 14 50.12 -23.02 -51.78
CA PHE A 14 51.54 -23.22 -51.68
C PHE A 14 51.96 -24.65 -52.07
N ARG A 15 51.21 -25.67 -51.71
CA ARG A 15 51.45 -27.03 -52.09
C ARG A 15 51.12 -27.35 -53.55
N GLN A 16 50.04 -26.76 -54.10
CA GLN A 16 49.74 -26.87 -55.51
C GLN A 16 50.88 -26.31 -56.39
N GLU A 17 51.45 -25.19 -55.94
CA GLU A 17 52.62 -24.58 -56.65
C GLU A 17 53.86 -25.42 -56.51
N GLN A 18 54.09 -26.09 -55.37
CA GLN A 18 55.24 -27.06 -55.21
C GLN A 18 55.08 -28.31 -56.09
N VAL A 19 53.87 -28.83 -56.24
CA VAL A 19 53.61 -30.00 -57.12
C VAL A 19 53.81 -29.66 -58.61
N GLU A 20 53.48 -28.43 -59.01
CA GLU A 20 53.78 -27.98 -60.40
C GLU A 20 55.26 -27.78 -60.66
N ILE A 21 56.10 -27.50 -59.66
CA ILE A 21 57.53 -27.21 -59.79
C ILE A 21 58.35 -28.50 -59.73
N GLU A 22 57.94 -29.50 -58.94
CA GLU A 22 58.74 -30.71 -58.67
C GLU A 22 58.45 -31.95 -59.55
N GLY A 23 57.78 -31.82 -60.70
CA GLY A 23 57.70 -32.90 -61.74
C GLY A 23 57.33 -34.27 -61.19
N LEU A 24 56.14 -34.54 -61.17
CA LEU A 24 55.23 -35.67 -61.22
C LEU A 24 55.69 -37.13 -61.17
N ASP A 25 56.57 -37.60 -60.37
CA ASP A 25 56.79 -39.07 -60.37
C ASP A 25 56.58 -39.79 -59.03
N GLU A 26 56.22 -39.12 -57.97
CA GLU A 26 55.86 -39.77 -56.69
C GLU A 26 54.70 -39.08 -55.98
N PHE A 27 53.51 -39.08 -56.57
CA PHE A 27 52.32 -38.56 -55.93
C PHE A 27 51.57 -39.72 -55.28
N ASP A 28 51.55 -39.77 -53.93
CA ASP A 28 50.72 -40.73 -53.15
C ASP A 28 49.27 -40.33 -53.18
N PRO A 29 48.39 -41.11 -53.83
CA PRO A 29 46.94 -40.86 -53.88
C PRO A 29 46.29 -40.74 -52.48
N LEU A 30 46.86 -41.33 -51.45
CA LEU A 30 46.44 -41.33 -50.09
C LEU A 30 46.64 -39.97 -49.39
N GLU A 31 47.64 -39.18 -49.80
CA GLU A 31 47.82 -37.83 -49.28
C GLU A 31 46.74 -36.86 -49.82
N MET A 32 46.36 -36.99 -51.06
CA MET A 32 45.33 -36.16 -51.68
C MET A 32 43.93 -36.39 -51.04
N ASP A 33 43.66 -37.62 -50.70
CA ASP A 33 42.41 -38.00 -50.04
C ASP A 33 42.33 -37.42 -48.60
N ARG A 34 43.40 -37.36 -47.86
CA ARG A 34 43.56 -36.73 -46.57
C ARG A 34 43.34 -35.20 -46.64
N TYR A 35 43.87 -34.54 -47.68
CA TYR A 35 43.68 -33.13 -47.89
C TYR A 35 42.22 -32.78 -48.23
N SER A 36 41.55 -33.59 -49.04
CA SER A 36 40.15 -33.48 -49.38
C SER A 36 39.26 -33.62 -48.13
N GLN A 37 39.57 -34.59 -47.27
CA GLN A 37 38.86 -34.77 -45.99
C GLN A 37 39.09 -33.59 -45.04
N PHE A 38 40.32 -33.06 -44.94
CA PHE A 38 40.61 -31.90 -44.08
C PHE A 38 39.89 -30.64 -44.56
N GLN A 39 39.81 -30.39 -45.87
CA GLN A 39 39.05 -29.29 -46.46
C GLN A 39 37.56 -29.44 -46.15
N GLN A 40 37.00 -30.63 -46.26
CA GLN A 40 35.59 -30.91 -46.00
C GLN A 40 35.27 -30.71 -44.54
N ILE A 41 36.12 -31.14 -43.60
CA ILE A 41 35.96 -30.91 -42.17
C ILE A 41 36.09 -29.41 -41.82
N SER A 42 37.07 -28.72 -42.42
CA SER A 42 37.27 -27.27 -42.20
C SER A 42 36.05 -26.48 -42.67
N LYS A 43 35.51 -26.80 -43.86
CA LYS A 43 34.30 -26.16 -44.38
C LYS A 43 33.07 -26.42 -43.49
N SER A 44 32.87 -27.67 -43.06
CA SER A 44 31.78 -28.04 -42.13
C SER A 44 31.92 -27.34 -40.79
N LEU A 45 33.13 -27.13 -40.27
CA LEU A 45 33.38 -26.38 -39.05
C LEU A 45 33.03 -24.90 -39.20
N VAL A 46 33.36 -24.28 -40.33
CA VAL A 46 33.02 -22.89 -40.63
C VAL A 46 31.49 -22.70 -40.75
N GLU A 47 30.82 -23.62 -41.44
CA GLU A 47 29.36 -23.64 -41.54
C GLU A 47 28.70 -23.78 -40.17
N SER A 48 29.14 -24.77 -39.36
CA SER A 48 28.60 -24.95 -37.99
C SER A 48 28.83 -23.74 -37.08
N ALA A 49 29.96 -23.08 -37.23
CA ALA A 49 30.26 -21.88 -36.47
C ALA A 49 29.42 -20.65 -36.92
N SER A 50 29.11 -20.58 -38.22
CA SER A 50 28.17 -19.55 -38.72
C SER A 50 26.78 -19.80 -38.20
N ASP A 51 26.30 -21.05 -38.25
CA ASP A 51 24.97 -21.43 -37.70
C ASP A 51 24.85 -21.11 -36.20
N LEU A 52 25.90 -21.42 -35.42
CA LEU A 52 25.96 -21.08 -34.01
C LEU A 52 25.91 -19.56 -33.75
N LYS A 53 26.53 -18.77 -34.61
CA LYS A 53 26.49 -17.31 -34.55
C LYS A 53 25.09 -16.79 -34.83
N ASP A 54 24.41 -17.31 -35.83
CA ASP A 54 23.06 -16.91 -36.21
C ASP A 54 22.05 -17.35 -35.13
N LEU A 55 22.23 -18.53 -34.55
CA LEU A 55 21.46 -19.00 -33.40
C LEU A 55 21.63 -18.08 -32.20
N LYS A 56 22.87 -17.64 -31.90
CA LYS A 56 23.16 -16.70 -30.82
C LYS A 56 22.48 -15.35 -31.04
N ILE A 57 22.48 -14.84 -32.27
CA ILE A 57 21.81 -13.59 -32.61
C ILE A 57 20.30 -13.73 -32.37
N THR A 58 19.71 -14.80 -32.93
CA THR A 58 18.28 -15.10 -32.77
C THR A 58 17.88 -15.25 -31.30
N LEU A 59 18.70 -15.94 -30.49
CA LEU A 59 18.46 -16.08 -29.07
C LEU A 59 18.50 -14.72 -28.35
N LYS A 60 19.47 -13.86 -28.68
CA LYS A 60 19.60 -12.54 -28.12
C LYS A 60 18.36 -11.67 -28.44
N ASP A 61 17.89 -11.72 -29.68
CA ASP A 61 16.71 -10.97 -30.11
C ASP A 61 15.45 -11.48 -29.38
N LYS A 62 15.30 -12.82 -29.28
CA LYS A 62 14.19 -13.40 -28.51
C LYS A 62 14.23 -13.06 -27.03
N THR A 63 15.41 -13.01 -26.42
CA THR A 63 15.57 -12.58 -25.03
C THR A 63 15.11 -11.13 -24.85
N ARG A 64 15.47 -10.26 -25.78
CA ARG A 64 15.06 -8.85 -25.76
C ARG A 64 13.54 -8.69 -25.94
N ASP A 65 12.93 -9.48 -26.83
CA ASP A 65 11.48 -9.51 -27.01
C ASP A 65 10.78 -9.92 -25.71
N ILE A 66 11.30 -10.96 -25.03
CA ILE A 66 10.76 -11.44 -23.73
C ILE A 66 10.88 -10.36 -22.66
N GLU A 67 12.01 -9.67 -22.55
CA GLU A 67 12.20 -8.57 -21.61
C GLU A 67 11.16 -7.45 -21.84
N THR A 68 10.91 -7.10 -23.10
CA THR A 68 9.91 -6.10 -23.49
C THR A 68 8.50 -6.54 -23.09
N LEU A 69 8.15 -7.80 -23.35
CA LEU A 69 6.85 -8.38 -22.97
C LEU A 69 6.66 -8.42 -21.45
N LEU A 70 7.69 -8.76 -20.69
CA LEU A 70 7.64 -8.76 -19.22
C LEU A 70 7.40 -7.35 -18.67
N LEU A 71 8.05 -6.33 -19.22
CA LEU A 71 7.82 -4.94 -18.83
C LEU A 71 6.37 -4.50 -19.15
N GLN A 72 5.87 -4.88 -20.32
CA GLN A 72 4.50 -4.60 -20.70
C GLN A 72 3.49 -5.32 -19.80
N GLN A 73 3.74 -6.57 -19.46
CA GLN A 73 2.90 -7.33 -18.53
C GLN A 73 2.89 -6.72 -17.13
N ALA A 74 4.06 -6.29 -16.62
CA ALA A 74 4.15 -5.62 -15.33
C ALA A 74 3.32 -4.33 -15.31
N ARG A 75 3.38 -3.54 -16.39
CA ARG A 75 2.56 -2.33 -16.54
C ARG A 75 1.07 -2.62 -16.54
N VAL A 76 0.62 -3.58 -17.37
CA VAL A 76 -0.81 -3.98 -17.43
C VAL A 76 -1.29 -4.49 -16.07
N ASN A 77 -0.45 -5.25 -15.36
CA ASN A 77 -0.81 -5.74 -14.03
C ASN A 77 -0.99 -4.59 -13.02
N THR A 78 -0.10 -3.58 -13.08
CA THR A 78 -0.23 -2.37 -12.25
C THR A 78 -1.50 -1.58 -12.59
N GLU A 79 -1.78 -1.36 -13.88
CA GLU A 79 -2.98 -0.67 -14.35
C GLU A 79 -4.27 -1.41 -13.93
N MET A 80 -4.26 -2.75 -14.00
CA MET A 80 -5.37 -3.58 -13.51
C MET A 80 -5.56 -3.46 -12.00
N GLN A 81 -4.48 -3.50 -11.22
CA GLN A 81 -4.55 -3.33 -9.77
C GLN A 81 -5.10 -1.94 -9.40
N GLU A 82 -4.61 -0.89 -10.02
CA GLU A 82 -5.13 0.47 -9.83
C GLU A 82 -6.60 0.59 -10.24
N GLY A 83 -6.98 0.01 -11.37
CA GLY A 83 -8.38 -0.04 -11.83
C GLY A 83 -9.29 -0.75 -10.84
N LEU A 84 -8.87 -1.91 -10.32
CA LEU A 84 -9.60 -2.65 -9.29
C LEU A 84 -9.71 -1.86 -7.99
N MET A 85 -8.64 -1.18 -7.57
CA MET A 85 -8.68 -0.33 -6.37
C MET A 85 -9.67 0.82 -6.52
N ARG A 86 -9.72 1.49 -7.68
CA ARG A 86 -10.69 2.56 -7.96
C ARG A 86 -12.14 2.08 -7.95
N THR A 87 -12.42 0.87 -8.37
CA THR A 87 -13.79 0.31 -8.33
C THR A 87 -14.26 -0.04 -6.92
N ARG A 88 -13.33 -0.21 -5.96
CA ARG A 88 -13.62 -0.54 -4.56
C ARG A 88 -13.72 0.69 -3.66
N THR A 89 -13.28 1.86 -4.12
CA THR A 89 -13.37 3.09 -3.34
C THR A 89 -14.79 3.66 -3.39
N VAL A 90 -15.25 4.14 -2.25
CA VAL A 90 -16.57 4.76 -2.09
C VAL A 90 -16.37 6.11 -1.39
N PRO A 91 -17.08 7.18 -1.83
CA PRO A 91 -17.06 8.44 -1.10
C PRO A 91 -17.52 8.27 0.34
N LEU A 92 -16.72 8.73 1.28
CA LEU A 92 -17.00 8.66 2.72
C LEU A 92 -18.33 9.31 3.08
N SER A 93 -18.63 10.45 2.43
CA SER A 93 -19.90 11.16 2.61
C SER A 93 -21.12 10.30 2.34
N ARG A 94 -21.05 9.42 1.35
CA ARG A 94 -22.18 8.54 0.98
C ARG A 94 -22.26 7.29 1.85
N ALA A 95 -21.12 6.77 2.30
CA ALA A 95 -21.08 5.50 3.02
C ALA A 95 -21.23 5.67 4.54
N ILE A 96 -20.53 6.61 5.15
CA ILE A 96 -20.47 6.79 6.62
C ILE A 96 -21.53 7.75 7.13
N VAL A 97 -21.71 8.90 6.49
CA VAL A 97 -22.58 9.97 7.00
C VAL A 97 -24.03 9.53 7.27
N PRO A 98 -24.71 8.79 6.38
CA PRO A 98 -26.08 8.35 6.65
C PRO A 98 -26.19 7.45 7.88
N ARG A 99 -25.15 6.62 8.09
CA ARG A 99 -25.06 5.70 9.23
C ARG A 99 -24.86 6.45 10.53
N LEU A 100 -23.93 7.40 10.59
CA LEU A 100 -23.71 8.25 11.76
C LEU A 100 -24.94 9.11 12.09
N ARG A 101 -25.60 9.67 11.08
CA ARG A 101 -26.84 10.43 11.25
C ARG A 101 -27.97 9.59 11.85
N ARG A 102 -28.05 8.31 11.49
CA ARG A 102 -29.01 7.37 12.07
C ARG A 102 -28.69 7.10 13.55
N THR A 103 -27.42 6.83 13.87
CA THR A 103 -26.95 6.59 15.23
C THR A 103 -27.22 7.81 16.11
N ILE A 104 -26.93 9.03 15.64
CA ILE A 104 -27.21 10.27 16.39
C ILE A 104 -28.70 10.40 16.69
N ARG A 105 -29.56 10.20 15.70
CA ARG A 105 -31.04 10.29 15.92
C ARG A 105 -31.50 9.26 16.93
N GLN A 106 -31.01 8.05 16.86
CA GLN A 106 -31.38 6.99 17.79
C GLN A 106 -30.95 7.33 19.22
N VAL A 107 -29.65 7.63 19.43
CA VAL A 107 -29.08 7.90 20.76
C VAL A 107 -29.65 9.20 21.35
N SER A 108 -29.85 10.23 20.52
CA SER A 108 -30.52 11.49 20.94
C SER A 108 -31.94 11.26 21.46
N GLY A 109 -32.70 10.37 20.79
CA GLY A 109 -34.02 9.97 21.25
C GLY A 109 -34.03 9.11 22.51
N GLU A 110 -33.10 8.17 22.62
CA GLU A 110 -32.94 7.28 23.80
C GLU A 110 -32.58 8.06 25.08
N LEU A 111 -31.78 9.13 24.94
CA LEU A 111 -31.27 9.92 26.06
C LEU A 111 -32.02 11.25 26.30
N ASP A 112 -33.04 11.55 25.49
CA ASP A 112 -33.77 12.83 25.51
C ASP A 112 -32.86 14.06 25.46
N LYS A 113 -31.81 13.99 24.61
CA LYS A 113 -30.84 15.06 24.37
C LYS A 113 -30.91 15.48 22.92
N PRO A 114 -31.51 16.61 22.58
CA PRO A 114 -31.54 17.09 21.22
C PRO A 114 -30.14 17.42 20.73
N VAL A 115 -29.76 16.88 19.54
CA VAL A 115 -28.42 17.05 18.95
C VAL A 115 -28.56 17.46 17.49
N SER A 116 -27.89 18.54 17.15
CA SER A 116 -27.65 19.00 15.78
C SER A 116 -26.40 18.36 15.23
N PHE A 117 -26.46 17.78 14.03
CA PHE A 117 -25.32 17.18 13.37
C PHE A 117 -24.98 17.94 12.10
N THR A 118 -23.83 18.57 12.09
CA THR A 118 -23.29 19.34 10.97
C THR A 118 -22.08 18.63 10.35
N ILE A 119 -21.96 18.79 9.05
CA ILE A 119 -20.85 18.22 8.27
C ILE A 119 -20.20 19.40 7.58
N GLY A 120 -18.91 19.58 7.82
CA GLY A 120 -18.09 20.55 7.12
C GLY A 120 -17.60 19.98 5.79
N SER A 121 -16.31 19.73 5.66
CA SER A 121 -15.76 19.02 4.53
C SER A 121 -16.07 17.51 4.64
N ALA A 122 -16.39 16.89 3.51
CA ALA A 122 -16.61 15.44 3.43
C ALA A 122 -15.94 14.87 2.17
N GLU A 123 -14.72 15.34 1.93
CA GLU A 123 -13.90 14.95 0.79
C GLU A 123 -13.08 13.71 1.13
N GLY A 124 -13.11 12.74 0.25
CA GLY A 124 -12.28 11.55 0.35
C GLY A 124 -13.03 10.30 -0.08
N GLU A 125 -12.26 9.41 -0.68
CA GLU A 125 -12.71 8.08 -1.04
C GLU A 125 -11.83 7.07 -0.32
N LEU A 126 -12.43 6.05 0.24
CA LEU A 126 -11.75 4.94 0.91
C LEU A 126 -12.28 3.60 0.41
N ASP A 127 -11.46 2.57 0.56
CA ASP A 127 -11.91 1.21 0.33
C ASP A 127 -13.09 0.87 1.24
N ARG A 128 -14.09 0.23 0.66
CA ARG A 128 -15.32 -0.14 1.37
C ARG A 128 -15.04 -0.95 2.64
N SER A 129 -14.05 -1.83 2.63
CA SER A 129 -13.68 -2.65 3.78
C SER A 129 -13.09 -1.82 4.93
N VAL A 130 -12.38 -0.74 4.62
CA VAL A 130 -11.87 0.22 5.60
C VAL A 130 -13.02 0.99 6.22
N ILE A 131 -13.94 1.48 5.38
CA ILE A 131 -15.12 2.21 5.82
C ILE A 131 -15.99 1.37 6.79
N GLU A 132 -16.20 0.09 6.45
CA GLU A 132 -16.99 -0.82 7.30
C GLU A 132 -16.33 -1.06 8.67
N ARG A 133 -14.98 -1.18 8.70
CA ARG A 133 -14.23 -1.31 9.96
C ARG A 133 -14.25 -0.02 10.81
N MET A 134 -14.21 1.14 10.16
CA MET A 134 -14.22 2.44 10.87
C MET A 134 -15.60 2.84 11.38
N ALA A 135 -16.66 2.33 10.77
CA ALA A 135 -18.02 2.72 11.12
C ALA A 135 -18.37 2.44 12.58
N VAL A 136 -17.99 1.27 13.10
CA VAL A 136 -18.29 0.87 14.49
C VAL A 136 -17.56 1.76 15.53
N PRO A 137 -16.23 2.00 15.40
CA PRO A 137 -15.53 2.97 16.25
C PRO A 137 -16.13 4.36 16.22
N LEU A 138 -16.48 4.88 15.04
CA LEU A 138 -17.08 6.22 14.92
C LEU A 138 -18.46 6.31 15.58
N GLU A 139 -19.32 5.29 15.41
CA GLU A 139 -20.60 5.21 16.11
C GLU A 139 -20.41 5.20 17.63
N HIS A 140 -19.39 4.52 18.12
CA HIS A 140 -19.07 4.50 19.55
C HIS A 140 -18.62 5.87 20.07
N VAL A 141 -17.74 6.57 19.32
CA VAL A 141 -17.32 7.93 19.69
C VAL A 141 -18.51 8.90 19.71
N ILE A 142 -19.41 8.82 18.75
CA ILE A 142 -20.63 9.63 18.70
C ILE A 142 -21.53 9.31 19.90
N ARG A 143 -21.73 8.04 20.21
CA ARG A 143 -22.51 7.64 21.39
C ARG A 143 -21.92 8.22 22.68
N ASN A 144 -20.60 8.17 22.85
CA ASN A 144 -19.90 8.75 23.99
C ASN A 144 -20.04 10.28 24.05
N ALA A 145 -19.95 10.95 22.89
CA ALA A 145 -20.17 12.39 22.80
C ALA A 145 -21.56 12.79 23.27
N ILE A 146 -22.61 12.05 22.86
CA ILE A 146 -23.99 12.34 23.26
C ILE A 146 -24.27 11.96 24.72
N ASP A 147 -23.83 10.77 25.14
CA ASP A 147 -24.11 10.24 26.48
C ASP A 147 -23.37 11.04 27.55
N HIS A 148 -22.08 11.18 27.39
CA HIS A 148 -21.19 11.75 28.41
C HIS A 148 -20.74 13.19 28.14
N GLY A 149 -20.62 13.59 26.85
CA GLY A 149 -20.18 14.94 26.47
C GLY A 149 -21.32 15.94 26.56
N ILE A 150 -22.41 15.73 25.81
CA ILE A 150 -23.52 16.69 25.71
C ILE A 150 -24.37 16.64 26.97
N GLU A 151 -24.59 17.82 27.57
CA GLU A 151 -25.40 18.02 28.78
C GLU A 151 -26.89 17.93 28.42
N THR A 152 -27.70 17.68 29.44
CA THR A 152 -29.18 17.76 29.31
C THR A 152 -29.63 19.17 28.98
N THR A 153 -30.75 19.32 28.29
CA THR A 153 -31.32 20.60 27.88
C THR A 153 -31.44 21.60 29.05
N ALA A 154 -31.83 21.12 30.23
CA ALA A 154 -31.94 21.94 31.44
C ALA A 154 -30.56 22.49 31.91
N HIS A 155 -29.52 21.68 31.81
CA HIS A 155 -28.15 22.09 32.16
C HIS A 155 -27.59 23.08 31.14
N ARG A 156 -27.81 22.83 29.84
CA ARG A 156 -27.34 23.74 28.76
C ARG A 156 -27.97 25.13 28.91
N LYS A 157 -29.27 25.21 29.18
CA LYS A 157 -29.94 26.50 29.45
C LYS A 157 -29.31 27.26 30.63
N LYS A 158 -29.00 26.55 31.73
CA LYS A 158 -28.36 27.16 32.90
C LYS A 158 -26.95 27.68 32.59
N SER A 159 -26.21 27.04 31.69
CA SER A 159 -24.88 27.42 31.26
C SER A 159 -24.88 28.41 30.09
N GLY A 160 -26.04 28.90 29.64
CA GLY A 160 -26.14 29.86 28.54
C GLY A 160 -25.86 29.25 27.15
N LYS A 161 -25.84 27.94 27.05
CA LYS A 161 -25.67 27.22 25.78
C LYS A 161 -27.00 27.00 25.07
N PRO A 162 -27.03 26.83 23.74
CA PRO A 162 -28.24 26.42 23.00
C PRO A 162 -28.84 25.14 23.56
N GLU A 163 -30.16 24.99 23.47
CA GLU A 163 -30.85 23.80 23.96
C GLU A 163 -30.39 22.50 23.29
N SER A 164 -30.11 22.58 22.02
CA SER A 164 -29.56 21.47 21.22
C SER A 164 -28.05 21.44 21.30
N GLY A 165 -27.47 20.29 21.60
CA GLY A 165 -26.03 20.06 21.45
C GLY A 165 -25.61 20.06 19.99
N SER A 166 -24.36 20.34 19.70
CA SER A 166 -23.83 20.33 18.35
C SER A 166 -22.73 19.29 18.24
N ILE A 167 -22.82 18.45 17.21
CA ILE A 167 -21.73 17.55 16.80
C ILE A 167 -21.33 17.93 15.39
N HIS A 168 -20.04 18.14 15.17
CA HIS A 168 -19.48 18.54 13.90
C HIS A 168 -18.51 17.46 13.38
N LEU A 169 -18.63 17.09 12.11
CA LEU A 169 -17.79 16.11 11.44
C LEU A 169 -17.09 16.75 10.25
N ASP A 170 -15.78 16.72 10.26
CA ASP A 170 -14.92 17.06 9.12
C ASP A 170 -14.17 15.84 8.62
N ILE A 171 -14.13 15.67 7.31
CA ILE A 171 -13.38 14.63 6.64
C ILE A 171 -12.50 15.29 5.57
N ASN A 172 -11.20 15.30 5.80
CA ASN A 172 -10.23 15.94 4.92
C ASN A 172 -9.17 14.95 4.50
N ARG A 173 -8.56 15.22 3.36
CA ARG A 173 -7.37 14.49 2.92
C ARG A 173 -6.13 15.33 3.20
N GLU A 174 -5.23 14.79 4.00
CA GLU A 174 -3.96 15.42 4.34
C GLU A 174 -2.81 14.54 3.83
N GLY A 175 -2.21 14.93 2.70
CA GLY A 175 -1.20 14.09 2.03
C GLY A 175 -1.78 12.78 1.51
N GLY A 176 -1.29 11.65 2.02
CA GLY A 176 -1.76 10.30 1.69
C GLY A 176 -2.88 9.79 2.59
N ASP A 177 -3.15 10.48 3.71
CA ASP A 177 -4.05 10.03 4.75
C ASP A 177 -5.43 10.70 4.67
N VAL A 178 -6.44 10.02 5.20
CA VAL A 178 -7.77 10.59 5.42
C VAL A 178 -7.93 10.89 6.89
N VAL A 179 -8.10 12.16 7.22
CA VAL A 179 -8.27 12.66 8.59
C VAL A 179 -9.75 12.90 8.85
N ILE A 180 -10.28 12.25 9.88
CA ILE A 180 -11.66 12.40 10.33
C ILE A 180 -11.63 13.13 11.67
N ARG A 181 -12.16 14.35 11.70
CA ARG A 181 -12.31 15.16 12.92
C ARG A 181 -13.74 15.15 13.36
N LEU A 182 -13.99 14.74 14.60
CA LEU A 182 -15.30 14.80 15.23
C LEU A 182 -15.20 15.71 16.45
N SER A 183 -15.99 16.76 16.49
CA SER A 183 -16.04 17.70 17.61
C SER A 183 -17.46 17.82 18.16
N ASP A 184 -17.58 18.05 19.46
CA ASP A 184 -18.82 18.32 20.15
C ASP A 184 -18.71 19.59 21.01
N ASP A 185 -19.83 20.23 21.30
CA ASP A 185 -19.96 21.43 22.17
C ASP A 185 -20.38 21.09 23.59
N GLY A 186 -20.13 19.86 24.03
CA GLY A 186 -20.47 19.38 25.37
C GLY A 186 -19.66 20.00 26.49
N LYS A 187 -19.68 19.39 27.67
CA LYS A 187 -18.97 19.86 28.87
C LYS A 187 -17.46 19.59 28.85
N GLY A 188 -16.95 18.91 27.79
CA GLY A 188 -15.57 18.47 27.70
C GLY A 188 -15.24 17.33 28.67
N ILE A 189 -13.96 17.14 28.91
CA ILE A 189 -13.43 16.09 29.76
C ILE A 189 -13.18 16.65 31.17
N ASP A 190 -13.74 15.99 32.18
CA ASP A 190 -13.46 16.28 33.58
C ASP A 190 -12.08 15.68 33.94
N VAL A 191 -11.06 16.53 33.91
CA VAL A 191 -9.67 16.17 34.18
C VAL A 191 -9.49 15.60 35.59
N ASP A 192 -10.22 16.16 36.59
CA ASP A 192 -10.17 15.69 37.97
C ASP A 192 -10.74 14.29 38.13
N ALA A 193 -11.86 14.01 37.45
CA ALA A 193 -12.46 12.68 37.44
C ALA A 193 -11.55 11.66 36.75
N VAL A 194 -10.90 12.05 35.64
CA VAL A 194 -9.90 11.20 34.95
C VAL A 194 -8.72 10.92 35.85
N LYS A 195 -8.17 11.95 36.52
CA LYS A 195 -7.02 11.82 37.44
C LYS A 195 -7.34 10.88 38.60
N LYS A 196 -8.51 11.03 39.24
CA LYS A 196 -8.96 10.13 40.30
C LYS A 196 -9.05 8.69 39.84
N LYS A 197 -9.57 8.46 38.64
CA LYS A 197 -9.70 7.12 38.06
C LYS A 197 -8.34 6.52 37.68
N ALA A 198 -7.45 7.30 37.10
CA ALA A 198 -6.09 6.88 36.78
C ALA A 198 -5.30 6.46 38.05
N LEU A 199 -5.48 7.22 39.16
CA LEU A 199 -4.96 6.85 40.48
C LEU A 199 -5.55 5.53 40.99
N ALA A 200 -6.87 5.33 40.87
CA ALA A 200 -7.53 4.10 41.29
C ALA A 200 -7.09 2.86 40.49
N LEU A 201 -6.76 3.05 39.21
CA LEU A 201 -6.24 1.99 38.33
C LEU A 201 -4.72 1.79 38.45
N GLY A 202 -4.01 2.60 39.26
CA GLY A 202 -2.57 2.50 39.45
C GLY A 202 -1.74 2.97 38.25
N LEU A 203 -2.36 3.69 37.32
CA LEU A 203 -1.68 4.22 36.13
C LEU A 203 -0.82 5.45 36.45
N ILE A 204 -1.14 6.16 37.53
CA ILE A 204 -0.37 7.29 38.05
C ILE A 204 -0.18 7.14 39.56
N LYS A 205 0.89 7.74 40.14
CA LYS A 205 1.18 7.74 41.56
C LYS A 205 0.71 9.05 42.21
N LYS A 206 0.41 8.98 43.50
CA LYS A 206 0.08 10.16 44.29
C LYS A 206 1.30 11.06 44.37
N GLY A 207 1.27 12.22 43.72
CA GLY A 207 2.39 13.18 43.68
C GLY A 207 2.95 13.40 42.26
N ASP A 208 2.52 12.64 41.25
CA ASP A 208 2.94 12.89 39.88
C ASP A 208 2.33 14.24 39.42
N GLU A 209 3.20 15.17 39.00
CA GLU A 209 2.82 16.43 38.37
C GLU A 209 2.64 16.18 36.86
N LEU A 210 1.43 15.88 36.45
CA LEU A 210 1.06 15.66 35.05
C LEU A 210 0.26 16.86 34.54
N SER A 211 0.52 17.25 33.31
CA SER A 211 -0.28 18.26 32.62
C SER A 211 -1.68 17.74 32.32
N ASP A 212 -2.63 18.65 32.14
CA ASP A 212 -4.01 18.28 31.79
C ASP A 212 -4.09 17.44 30.53
N ASP A 213 -3.21 17.69 29.56
CA ASP A 213 -3.19 16.94 28.31
C ASP A 213 -2.64 15.51 28.49
N GLU A 214 -1.64 15.32 29.35
CA GLU A 214 -1.17 13.98 29.72
C GLU A 214 -2.25 13.20 30.47
N ILE A 215 -3.01 13.85 31.34
CA ILE A 215 -4.13 13.23 32.06
C ILE A 215 -5.23 12.81 31.07
N LYS A 216 -5.55 13.65 30.10
CA LYS A 216 -6.55 13.34 29.06
C LYS A 216 -6.12 12.14 28.19
N GLN A 217 -4.83 11.93 27.94
CA GLN A 217 -4.33 10.77 27.19
C GLN A 217 -4.65 9.42 27.85
N PHE A 218 -4.80 9.38 29.19
CA PHE A 218 -5.17 8.14 29.87
C PHE A 218 -6.54 7.61 29.45
N ILE A 219 -7.44 8.46 28.93
CA ILE A 219 -8.74 8.02 28.42
C ILE A 219 -8.59 7.08 27.21
N MET A 220 -7.48 7.23 26.45
CA MET A 220 -7.16 6.39 25.32
C MET A 220 -6.47 5.08 25.71
N SER A 221 -6.10 4.93 26.99
CA SER A 221 -5.43 3.73 27.48
C SER A 221 -6.43 2.55 27.57
N ALA A 222 -5.96 1.38 27.20
CA ALA A 222 -6.75 0.15 27.28
C ALA A 222 -7.21 -0.08 28.74
N GLY A 223 -8.50 -0.31 28.94
CA GLY A 223 -9.07 -0.54 30.27
C GLY A 223 -9.53 0.73 31.02
N PHE A 224 -9.30 1.93 30.48
CA PHE A 224 -9.74 3.17 31.11
C PHE A 224 -11.23 3.46 30.94
N SER A 225 -11.90 2.83 29.94
CA SER A 225 -13.32 3.05 29.68
C SER A 225 -14.19 2.73 30.89
N THR A 226 -15.17 3.57 31.15
CA THR A 226 -16.16 3.38 32.23
C THR A 226 -17.21 2.33 31.91
N ALA A 227 -17.28 1.85 30.68
CA ALA A 227 -18.21 0.82 30.24
C ALA A 227 -17.67 -0.58 30.59
N ALA A 228 -18.50 -1.38 31.27
CA ALA A 228 -18.21 -2.76 31.70
C ALA A 228 -18.03 -3.78 30.55
N LYS A 229 -17.94 -3.36 29.31
CA LYS A 229 -17.65 -4.17 28.13
C LYS A 229 -16.47 -3.53 27.36
N ILE A 230 -15.27 -4.00 27.69
CA ILE A 230 -14.09 -3.84 26.84
C ILE A 230 -14.36 -4.66 25.59
N THR A 231 -14.83 -4.03 24.55
CA THR A 231 -14.92 -4.65 23.23
C THR A 231 -13.62 -4.35 22.51
N GLN A 232 -13.17 -5.29 21.68
CA GLN A 232 -11.98 -5.33 20.79
C GLN A 232 -11.66 -4.06 20.00
N ILE A 233 -12.33 -2.97 20.28
CA ILE A 233 -12.23 -1.68 19.58
C ILE A 233 -10.91 -0.95 19.91
N SER A 234 -10.36 -1.17 21.12
CA SER A 234 -9.10 -0.54 21.55
C SER A 234 -7.90 -1.01 20.71
N GLU A 235 -7.91 -2.27 20.25
CA GLU A 235 -6.82 -2.81 19.42
C GLU A 235 -6.89 -2.32 17.96
N VAL A 236 -8.09 -2.05 17.45
CA VAL A 236 -8.28 -1.57 16.07
C VAL A 236 -7.92 -0.08 15.93
N ILE A 237 -8.13 0.71 16.99
CA ILE A 237 -7.74 2.13 17.00
C ILE A 237 -6.22 2.30 17.09
N GLN A 238 -5.52 1.41 17.80
CA GLN A 238 -4.05 1.46 17.92
C GLN A 238 -3.29 1.02 16.68
N SER A 239 -3.88 0.20 15.82
CA SER A 239 -3.15 -0.38 14.68
C SER A 239 -3.37 0.27 13.32
N SER A 240 -4.31 1.20 13.16
CA SER A 240 -4.67 1.69 11.83
C SER A 240 -5.16 3.14 11.71
N CYS A 241 -5.30 3.90 12.80
CA CYS A 241 -5.78 5.29 12.69
C CYS A 241 -5.35 6.10 13.91
N LEU A 242 -4.56 7.14 13.69
CA LEU A 242 -4.38 8.23 14.65
C LEU A 242 -5.70 9.02 14.72
N VAL A 243 -6.56 8.66 15.66
CA VAL A 243 -7.71 9.49 16.01
C VAL A 243 -7.19 10.61 16.92
N HIS A 244 -6.82 11.73 16.33
CA HIS A 244 -6.50 12.94 17.08
C HIS A 244 -7.82 13.64 17.41
N LYS A 245 -8.23 13.61 18.66
CA LYS A 245 -9.31 14.46 19.16
C LYS A 245 -8.67 15.77 19.58
N GLU A 246 -8.81 16.80 18.77
CA GLU A 246 -8.54 18.17 19.25
C GLU A 246 -9.63 18.51 20.28
N MET A 247 -9.21 18.63 21.51
CA MET A 247 -10.05 19.05 22.62
C MET A 247 -9.80 20.52 22.86
N THR A 248 -10.73 21.33 22.45
CA THR A 248 -10.84 22.74 22.82
C THR A 248 -11.50 22.86 24.17
#